data_15962c5ca5bdf7d8401a02f3ebcd9f8f
#
_entry.id   15962c5ca5bdf7d8401a02f3ebcd9f8f
#
_cell.length_a   1.000
_cell.length_b   1.000
_cell.length_c   1.000
_cell.angle_alpha   90.00
_cell.angle_beta   90.00
_cell.angle_gamma   90.00
#
_symmetry.space_group_name_H-M   'P 1'
#
loop_
_entity.id
_entity.type
_entity.pdbx_description
1 polymer ?
#
loop_
_entity_poly.entity_id
_entity_poly.type
_entity_poly.pdbx_seq_one_letter_code
_entity_poly.pdbx_strand_id
1 'polypeptide(L)'
;MAREPKALYVFQDGAREGNENDKKKCAEVREVVEHLTKGTQVTLHTNYHGSNLGCGAGPMTGITWFFNQEERGIVIEDDCLPHPDFFGYCEELLSRYENEEKVRFISSTLYNNRWKCSASYDFSHYMVTGAWAGWRRTWDNFDLDLKTMNAKMFRRHVLRLTDNRAEANWWFSIVREIQRDNSKKSYWDYQMQIHLFCDSALTIHPQRNLISNIGFDGEATHTLDNNDRQGDKEVFPILPLVHPEKMEVDKKRDAYCWAKDVSEGWLKDIVGYLYDDLLWSDGLGHRALMLYKKLRGKGINSKRI
;
A
#
# COMPACT_ATOMS: atom_id res chain seq x y z
N MET A 1 18.88 12.06 -18.84
CA MET A 1 17.63 12.60 -19.40
C MET A 1 16.49 11.78 -18.82
N ALA A 2 15.49 12.43 -18.21
CA ALA A 2 14.26 11.76 -17.86
C ALA A 2 13.62 11.26 -19.17
N ARG A 3 13.27 9.98 -19.24
CA ARG A 3 12.55 9.45 -20.41
C ARG A 3 11.08 9.81 -20.25
N GLU A 4 10.48 10.38 -21.28
CA GLU A 4 9.04 10.58 -21.31
C GLU A 4 8.34 9.21 -21.36
N PRO A 5 7.26 9.01 -20.58
CA PRO A 5 6.47 7.79 -20.67
C PRO A 5 5.75 7.73 -22.04
N LYS A 6 5.48 6.53 -22.55
CA LYS A 6 4.69 6.36 -23.77
C LYS A 6 3.23 6.76 -23.55
N ALA A 7 2.68 6.40 -22.38
CA ALA A 7 1.33 6.71 -21.99
C ALA A 7 1.31 7.21 -20.53
N LEU A 8 0.44 8.17 -20.26
CA LEU A 8 0.16 8.71 -18.93
C LEU A 8 -1.33 8.49 -18.63
N TYR A 9 -1.61 7.79 -17.55
CA TYR A 9 -2.94 7.55 -17.03
C TYR A 9 -3.15 8.46 -15.84
N VAL A 10 -4.15 9.32 -15.88
CA VAL A 10 -4.49 10.23 -14.78
C VAL A 10 -5.89 9.89 -14.28
N PHE A 11 -5.95 9.33 -13.08
CA PHE A 11 -7.18 9.17 -12.32
C PHE A 11 -7.30 10.32 -11.33
N GLN A 12 -8.47 10.97 -11.28
CA GLN A 12 -8.79 11.99 -10.29
C GLN A 12 -10.13 11.67 -9.65
N ASP A 13 -10.13 11.58 -8.32
CA ASP A 13 -11.37 11.46 -7.55
C ASP A 13 -12.22 12.74 -7.68
N GLY A 14 -13.52 12.61 -7.49
CA GLY A 14 -14.45 13.73 -7.59
C GLY A 14 -14.43 14.62 -6.35
N ALA A 15 -14.98 15.82 -6.49
CA ALA A 15 -15.19 16.72 -5.38
C ALA A 15 -16.16 16.14 -4.35
N ARG A 16 -15.93 16.38 -3.07
CA ARG A 16 -16.88 16.08 -1.98
C ARG A 16 -18.18 16.86 -2.20
N GLU A 17 -19.28 16.24 -1.88
CA GLU A 17 -20.61 16.84 -2.09
C GLU A 17 -20.71 18.20 -1.36
N GLY A 18 -21.17 19.21 -2.08
CA GLY A 18 -21.33 20.57 -1.56
C GLY A 18 -20.03 21.36 -1.35
N ASN A 19 -18.86 20.82 -1.69
CA ASN A 19 -17.58 21.50 -1.53
C ASN A 19 -17.13 22.18 -2.82
N GLU A 20 -17.39 23.48 -2.93
CA GLU A 20 -17.02 24.27 -4.12
C GLU A 20 -15.49 24.45 -4.25
N ASN A 21 -14.75 24.44 -3.14
CA ASN A 21 -13.28 24.51 -3.19
C ASN A 21 -12.68 23.24 -3.80
N ASP A 22 -13.22 22.06 -3.47
CA ASP A 22 -12.79 20.81 -4.09
C ASP A 22 -13.06 20.82 -5.60
N LYS A 23 -14.23 21.32 -6.03
CA LYS A 23 -14.55 21.45 -7.47
C LYS A 23 -13.54 22.34 -8.20
N LYS A 24 -13.18 23.46 -7.58
CA LYS A 24 -12.19 24.39 -8.13
C LYS A 24 -10.82 23.73 -8.24
N LYS A 25 -10.33 23.11 -7.14
CA LYS A 25 -9.05 22.40 -7.14
C LYS A 25 -9.01 21.27 -8.18
N CYS A 26 -10.10 20.50 -8.33
CA CYS A 26 -10.20 19.47 -9.35
C CYS A 26 -10.07 20.06 -10.77
N ALA A 27 -10.69 21.19 -11.05
CA ALA A 27 -10.58 21.85 -12.35
C ALA A 27 -9.15 22.35 -12.62
N GLU A 28 -8.51 22.99 -11.65
CA GLU A 28 -7.14 23.46 -11.73
C GLU A 28 -6.15 22.32 -12.03
N VAL A 29 -6.30 21.16 -11.38
CA VAL A 29 -5.45 19.98 -11.64
C VAL A 29 -5.63 19.48 -13.08
N ARG A 30 -6.86 19.45 -13.61
CA ARG A 30 -7.12 19.05 -15.00
C ARG A 30 -6.45 19.98 -16.01
N GLU A 31 -6.52 21.30 -15.77
CA GLU A 31 -5.83 22.29 -16.59
C GLU A 31 -4.31 22.09 -16.59
N VAL A 32 -3.72 21.80 -15.42
CA VAL A 32 -2.29 21.50 -15.29
C VAL A 32 -1.92 20.24 -16.09
N VAL A 33 -2.70 19.14 -15.98
CA VAL A 33 -2.47 17.91 -16.73
C VAL A 33 -2.52 18.15 -18.23
N GLU A 34 -3.53 18.85 -18.71
CA GLU A 34 -3.67 19.20 -20.13
C GLU A 34 -2.54 20.11 -20.63
N HIS A 35 -2.15 21.09 -19.81
CA HIS A 35 -1.05 22.00 -20.16
C HIS A 35 0.29 21.27 -20.27
N LEU A 36 0.62 20.41 -19.30
CA LEU A 36 1.90 19.70 -19.26
C LEU A 36 2.03 18.64 -20.35
N THR A 37 0.92 18.06 -20.80
CA THR A 37 0.92 17.03 -21.86
C THR A 37 0.79 17.61 -23.27
N LYS A 38 0.41 18.86 -23.39
CA LYS A 38 0.23 19.55 -24.67
C LYS A 38 1.55 19.66 -25.44
N GLY A 39 1.58 19.09 -26.63
CA GLY A 39 2.76 19.14 -27.52
C GLY A 39 3.85 18.11 -27.18
N THR A 40 3.64 17.24 -26.20
CA THR A 40 4.48 16.07 -25.96
C THR A 40 4.05 14.90 -26.86
N GLN A 41 4.85 13.82 -26.90
CA GLN A 41 4.48 12.59 -27.60
C GLN A 41 3.79 11.57 -26.67
N VAL A 42 3.45 11.98 -25.45
CA VAL A 42 2.80 11.14 -24.45
C VAL A 42 1.33 10.95 -24.81
N THR A 43 0.87 9.71 -24.85
CA THR A 43 -0.58 9.43 -24.97
C THR A 43 -1.22 9.64 -23.62
N LEU A 44 -2.06 10.66 -23.48
CA LEU A 44 -2.79 10.97 -22.25
C LEU A 44 -4.11 10.20 -22.19
N HIS A 45 -4.31 9.45 -21.11
CA HIS A 45 -5.58 8.84 -20.75
C HIS A 45 -6.07 9.46 -19.44
N THR A 46 -7.31 9.91 -19.40
CA THR A 46 -7.90 10.53 -18.21
C THR A 46 -9.14 9.81 -17.76
N ASN A 47 -9.30 9.67 -16.44
CA ASN A 47 -10.51 9.19 -15.79
C ASN A 47 -10.82 10.12 -14.62
N TYR A 48 -11.65 11.13 -14.86
CA TYR A 48 -12.07 12.12 -13.88
C TYR A 48 -13.43 11.71 -13.31
N HIS A 49 -13.43 11.25 -12.04
CA HIS A 49 -14.65 10.78 -11.42
C HIS A 49 -15.61 11.95 -11.08
N GLY A 50 -16.91 11.70 -11.22
CA GLY A 50 -17.93 12.73 -11.03
C GLY A 50 -18.30 13.01 -9.57
N SER A 51 -18.02 12.07 -8.66
CA SER A 51 -18.29 12.14 -7.23
C SER A 51 -17.10 11.63 -6.43
N ASN A 52 -16.97 12.08 -5.19
CA ASN A 52 -15.88 11.63 -4.31
C ASN A 52 -16.12 10.17 -3.88
N LEU A 53 -15.14 9.32 -4.14
CA LEU A 53 -15.10 7.90 -3.77
C LEU A 53 -14.38 7.68 -2.43
N GLY A 54 -13.54 8.63 -2.03
CA GLY A 54 -12.71 8.55 -0.84
C GLY A 54 -11.44 7.71 -1.03
N CYS A 55 -10.58 7.73 -0.01
CA CYS A 55 -9.22 7.21 -0.05
C CYS A 55 -9.10 5.68 -0.17
N GLY A 56 -10.17 4.93 -0.01
CA GLY A 56 -10.19 3.48 -0.27
C GLY A 56 -10.62 3.15 -1.70
N ALA A 57 -11.82 3.56 -2.08
CA ALA A 57 -12.39 3.22 -3.37
C ALA A 57 -11.79 4.03 -4.53
N GLY A 58 -11.34 5.26 -4.29
CA GLY A 58 -10.72 6.11 -5.29
C GLY A 58 -9.48 5.48 -5.91
N PRO A 59 -8.40 5.24 -5.14
CA PRO A 59 -7.19 4.58 -5.64
C PRO A 59 -7.48 3.24 -6.31
N MET A 60 -8.35 2.41 -5.71
CA MET A 60 -8.75 1.14 -6.30
C MET A 60 -9.37 1.30 -7.68
N THR A 61 -10.26 2.26 -7.84
CA THR A 61 -10.92 2.53 -9.13
C THR A 61 -9.88 2.93 -10.18
N GLY A 62 -8.96 3.82 -9.80
CA GLY A 62 -7.89 4.28 -10.68
C GLY A 62 -6.93 3.16 -11.09
N ILE A 63 -6.46 2.36 -10.12
CA ILE A 63 -5.53 1.26 -10.35
C ILE A 63 -6.19 0.15 -11.19
N THR A 64 -7.46 -0.19 -10.89
CA THR A 64 -8.22 -1.17 -11.68
C THR A 64 -8.41 -0.68 -13.12
N TRP A 65 -8.77 0.58 -13.30
CA TRP A 65 -8.90 1.17 -14.62
C TRP A 65 -7.58 1.11 -15.41
N PHE A 66 -6.45 1.39 -14.77
CA PHE A 66 -5.12 1.31 -15.36
C PHE A 66 -4.76 -0.12 -15.79
N PHE A 67 -4.83 -1.10 -14.89
CA PHE A 67 -4.45 -2.49 -15.20
C PHE A 67 -5.45 -3.22 -16.11
N ASN A 68 -6.65 -2.72 -16.29
CA ASN A 68 -7.54 -3.21 -17.35
C ASN A 68 -7.03 -2.88 -18.77
N GLN A 69 -6.13 -1.91 -18.89
CA GLN A 69 -5.58 -1.46 -20.17
C GLN A 69 -4.12 -1.87 -20.36
N GLU A 70 -3.34 -1.89 -19.27
CA GLU A 70 -1.90 -2.13 -19.29
C GLU A 70 -1.53 -3.44 -18.60
N GLU A 71 -0.57 -4.18 -19.17
CA GLU A 71 -0.04 -5.41 -18.56
C GLU A 71 0.91 -5.12 -17.38
N ARG A 72 1.57 -3.97 -17.41
CA ARG A 72 2.52 -3.53 -16.39
C ARG A 72 2.66 -2.02 -16.40
N GLY A 73 3.06 -1.46 -15.26
CA GLY A 73 3.36 -0.04 -15.19
C GLY A 73 3.70 0.46 -13.81
N ILE A 74 3.79 1.77 -13.72
CA ILE A 74 4.16 2.52 -12.53
C ILE A 74 2.92 3.27 -12.04
N VAL A 75 2.66 3.20 -10.73
CA VAL A 75 1.61 3.95 -10.04
C VAL A 75 2.29 4.93 -9.08
N ILE A 76 1.84 6.19 -9.09
CA ILE A 76 2.37 7.25 -8.24
C ILE A 76 1.17 7.96 -7.60
N GLU A 77 1.18 8.06 -6.28
CA GLU A 77 0.20 8.85 -5.52
C GLU A 77 0.56 10.34 -5.60
N ASP A 78 -0.42 11.21 -5.46
CA ASP A 78 -0.32 12.66 -5.70
C ASP A 78 0.58 13.41 -4.70
N ASP A 79 0.85 12.79 -3.56
CA ASP A 79 1.77 13.30 -2.53
C ASP A 79 3.21 12.75 -2.66
N CYS A 80 3.52 12.00 -3.70
CA CYS A 80 4.80 11.34 -3.88
C CYS A 80 5.67 12.01 -4.94
N LEU A 81 6.88 12.42 -4.56
CA LEU A 81 7.89 12.99 -5.44
C LEU A 81 9.04 12.00 -5.66
N PRO A 82 9.11 11.31 -6.82
CA PRO A 82 10.14 10.32 -7.08
C PRO A 82 11.47 10.94 -7.51
N HIS A 83 12.58 10.31 -7.11
CA HIS A 83 13.89 10.56 -7.71
C HIS A 83 13.87 10.13 -9.19
N PRO A 84 14.59 10.81 -10.11
CA PRO A 84 14.63 10.45 -11.52
C PRO A 84 15.03 8.99 -11.81
N ASP A 85 15.90 8.41 -11.00
CA ASP A 85 16.32 7.00 -11.11
C ASP A 85 15.19 6.01 -10.82
N PHE A 86 14.12 6.42 -10.13
CA PHE A 86 12.97 5.56 -9.84
C PHE A 86 12.36 4.97 -11.12
N PHE A 87 12.27 5.75 -12.18
CA PHE A 87 11.70 5.28 -13.45
C PHE A 87 12.59 4.23 -14.11
N GLY A 88 13.91 4.44 -14.13
CA GLY A 88 14.85 3.45 -14.66
C GLY A 88 14.90 2.18 -13.81
N TYR A 89 14.84 2.32 -12.48
CA TYR A 89 14.72 1.21 -11.55
C TYR A 89 13.46 0.36 -11.82
N CYS A 90 12.31 0.99 -11.98
CA CYS A 90 11.06 0.29 -12.30
C CYS A 90 11.10 -0.38 -13.68
N GLU A 91 11.57 0.32 -14.72
CA GLU A 91 11.66 -0.20 -16.07
C GLU A 91 12.52 -1.48 -16.12
N GLU A 92 13.71 -1.45 -15.50
CA GLU A 92 14.62 -2.58 -15.46
C GLU A 92 14.04 -3.78 -14.71
N LEU A 93 13.41 -3.54 -13.54
CA LEU A 93 12.85 -4.60 -12.71
C LEU A 93 11.55 -5.16 -13.29
N LEU A 94 10.69 -4.33 -13.88
CA LEU A 94 9.50 -4.80 -14.59
C LEU A 94 9.87 -5.72 -15.75
N SER A 95 10.96 -5.43 -16.47
CA SER A 95 11.45 -6.29 -17.53
C SER A 95 12.12 -7.56 -16.99
N ARG A 96 12.98 -7.43 -15.97
CA ARG A 96 13.72 -8.55 -15.40
C ARG A 96 12.82 -9.62 -14.80
N TYR A 97 11.76 -9.23 -14.11
CA TYR A 97 10.84 -10.12 -13.39
C TYR A 97 9.51 -10.33 -14.10
N GLU A 98 9.44 -10.05 -15.41
CA GLU A 98 8.21 -10.19 -16.21
C GLU A 98 7.62 -11.60 -16.13
N ASN A 99 8.47 -12.63 -16.19
CA ASN A 99 8.08 -14.04 -16.16
C ASN A 99 8.20 -14.68 -14.77
N GLU A 100 8.47 -13.89 -13.73
CA GLU A 100 8.61 -14.40 -12.36
C GLU A 100 7.32 -14.15 -11.59
N GLU A 101 6.44 -15.15 -11.59
CA GLU A 101 5.09 -15.07 -11.03
C GLU A 101 5.03 -14.72 -9.54
N LYS A 102 6.09 -15.02 -8.79
CA LYS A 102 6.16 -14.69 -7.37
C LYS A 102 6.43 -13.22 -7.11
N VAL A 103 7.12 -12.54 -8.01
CA VAL A 103 7.38 -11.10 -7.87
C VAL A 103 6.15 -10.34 -8.34
N ARG A 104 5.49 -9.66 -7.41
CA ARG A 104 4.22 -8.98 -7.67
C ARG A 104 4.29 -7.47 -7.51
N PHE A 105 5.22 -6.96 -6.71
CA PHE A 105 5.25 -5.55 -6.34
C PHE A 105 6.69 -5.03 -6.31
N ILE A 106 6.91 -3.83 -6.82
CA ILE A 106 8.20 -3.11 -6.80
C ILE A 106 7.97 -1.80 -6.08
N SER A 107 8.42 -1.73 -4.83
CA SER A 107 8.32 -0.53 -4.00
C SER A 107 9.43 0.47 -4.32
N SER A 108 9.18 1.75 -4.07
CA SER A 108 10.16 2.84 -4.18
C SER A 108 10.81 3.21 -2.85
N THR A 109 10.26 2.73 -1.76
CA THR A 109 10.65 3.14 -0.42
C THR A 109 11.68 2.19 0.16
N LEU A 110 12.76 2.74 0.74
CA LEU A 110 13.66 1.98 1.59
C LEU A 110 12.89 1.47 2.82
N TYR A 111 12.62 0.17 2.84
CA TYR A 111 11.79 -0.44 3.87
C TYR A 111 12.46 -0.37 5.25
N ASN A 112 13.79 -0.56 5.29
CA ASN A 112 14.55 -0.50 6.53
C ASN A 112 16.02 -0.19 6.28
N ASN A 113 16.58 0.79 7.02
CA ASN A 113 17.98 1.18 6.89
C ASN A 113 18.93 0.37 7.78
N ARG A 114 18.43 -0.52 8.63
CA ARG A 114 19.25 -1.39 9.51
C ARG A 114 19.84 -2.58 8.78
N TRP A 115 19.05 -3.18 7.85
CA TRP A 115 19.51 -4.30 7.05
C TRP A 115 20.07 -3.80 5.74
N LYS A 116 21.31 -4.20 5.47
CA LYS A 116 21.99 -3.86 4.22
C LYS A 116 22.33 -5.14 3.48
N CYS A 117 22.16 -5.13 2.17
CA CYS A 117 22.69 -6.15 1.29
C CYS A 117 23.69 -5.54 0.29
N SER A 118 24.45 -6.38 -0.39
CA SER A 118 25.41 -5.96 -1.42
C SER A 118 24.73 -5.58 -2.74
N ALA A 119 23.47 -5.96 -2.92
CA ALA A 119 22.68 -5.64 -4.09
C ALA A 119 21.97 -4.28 -3.95
N SER A 120 21.43 -3.75 -5.04
CA SER A 120 20.69 -2.49 -5.04
C SER A 120 19.29 -2.63 -4.42
N TYR A 121 18.78 -3.84 -4.28
CA TYR A 121 17.46 -4.14 -3.73
C TYR A 121 17.44 -5.56 -3.14
N ASP A 122 16.39 -5.85 -2.39
CA ASP A 122 16.12 -7.17 -1.81
C ASP A 122 14.62 -7.49 -1.84
N PHE A 123 14.24 -8.66 -1.28
CA PHE A 123 12.86 -9.16 -1.30
C PHE A 123 12.25 -9.19 0.09
N SER A 124 10.96 -8.90 0.15
CA SER A 124 10.11 -8.94 1.33
C SER A 124 8.76 -9.55 0.99
N HIS A 125 8.01 -9.98 2.01
CA HIS A 125 6.59 -10.26 1.87
C HIS A 125 5.71 -9.01 2.10
N TYR A 126 6.28 -7.91 2.53
CA TYR A 126 5.59 -6.65 2.77
C TYR A 126 5.70 -5.70 1.59
N MET A 127 4.62 -5.01 1.28
CA MET A 127 4.63 -3.89 0.33
C MET A 127 4.68 -2.54 1.08
N VAL A 128 5.10 -1.50 0.36
CA VAL A 128 4.94 -0.10 0.77
C VAL A 128 4.42 0.67 -0.43
N THR A 129 3.32 1.38 -0.24
CA THR A 129 2.64 2.20 -1.24
C THR A 129 3.26 3.59 -1.41
N GLY A 130 2.59 4.48 -2.11
CA GLY A 130 3.04 5.82 -2.44
C GLY A 130 3.45 5.89 -3.91
N ALA A 131 4.64 5.44 -4.25
CA ALA A 131 5.06 5.18 -5.63
C ALA A 131 5.56 3.74 -5.75
N TRP A 132 5.06 3.02 -6.74
CA TRP A 132 5.37 1.61 -6.94
C TRP A 132 5.20 1.18 -8.38
N ALA A 133 5.69 0.01 -8.72
CA ALA A 133 5.45 -0.60 -10.02
C ALA A 133 5.00 -2.06 -9.85
N GLY A 134 4.31 -2.57 -10.87
CA GLY A 134 3.82 -3.94 -10.85
C GLY A 134 3.20 -4.35 -12.18
N TRP A 135 2.53 -5.47 -12.15
CA TRP A 135 1.89 -6.10 -13.31
C TRP A 135 0.40 -6.29 -13.05
N ARG A 136 -0.38 -6.41 -14.12
CA ARG A 136 -1.82 -6.75 -14.05
C ARG A 136 -2.07 -7.95 -13.15
N ARG A 137 -1.25 -9.01 -13.24
CA ARG A 137 -1.36 -10.22 -12.39
C ARG A 137 -1.32 -9.93 -10.88
N THR A 138 -0.76 -8.79 -10.46
CA THR A 138 -0.80 -8.35 -9.06
C THR A 138 -2.20 -7.95 -8.63
N TRP A 139 -2.98 -7.43 -9.57
CA TRP A 139 -4.31 -6.88 -9.36
C TRP A 139 -5.43 -7.88 -9.66
N ASP A 140 -5.12 -8.95 -10.37
CA ASP A 140 -6.10 -9.98 -10.73
C ASP A 140 -6.68 -10.64 -9.47
N ASN A 141 -8.01 -10.82 -9.46
CA ASN A 141 -8.76 -11.41 -8.35
C ASN A 141 -8.67 -10.66 -7.01
N PHE A 142 -8.31 -9.39 -7.03
CA PHE A 142 -8.30 -8.56 -5.83
C PHE A 142 -9.71 -8.41 -5.26
N ASP A 143 -9.91 -8.76 -3.97
CA ASP A 143 -11.19 -8.68 -3.25
C ASP A 143 -11.08 -7.69 -2.09
N LEU A 144 -11.66 -6.51 -2.25
CA LEU A 144 -11.68 -5.48 -1.22
C LEU A 144 -12.41 -5.91 0.06
N ASP A 145 -13.45 -6.72 -0.09
CA ASP A 145 -14.34 -7.09 1.01
C ASP A 145 -13.84 -8.32 1.78
N LEU A 146 -12.92 -9.10 1.20
CA LEU A 146 -12.43 -10.38 1.73
C LEU A 146 -13.55 -11.35 2.15
N LYS A 147 -14.72 -11.25 1.51
CA LYS A 147 -15.94 -11.97 1.93
C LYS A 147 -15.80 -13.49 1.88
N THR A 148 -15.09 -13.98 0.87
CA THR A 148 -14.90 -15.42 0.64
C THR A 148 -13.71 -15.99 1.40
N MET A 149 -12.89 -15.14 2.01
CA MET A 149 -11.66 -15.55 2.67
C MET A 149 -11.92 -16.28 3.99
N ASN A 150 -11.33 -17.46 4.15
CA ASN A 150 -11.30 -18.15 5.41
C ASN A 150 -10.16 -17.62 6.30
N ALA A 151 -10.48 -16.72 7.24
CA ALA A 151 -9.52 -16.06 8.10
C ALA A 151 -8.62 -17.03 8.91
N LYS A 152 -9.13 -18.20 9.34
CA LYS A 152 -8.33 -19.21 10.07
C LYS A 152 -7.33 -19.91 9.14
N MET A 153 -7.70 -20.19 7.90
CA MET A 153 -6.77 -20.75 6.91
C MET A 153 -5.71 -19.73 6.53
N PHE A 154 -6.11 -18.48 6.31
CA PHE A 154 -5.21 -17.36 6.04
C PHE A 154 -4.19 -17.20 7.18
N ARG A 155 -4.63 -17.15 8.45
CA ARG A 155 -3.73 -17.11 9.61
C ARG A 155 -2.68 -18.22 9.61
N ARG A 156 -3.10 -19.46 9.31
CA ARG A 156 -2.16 -20.60 9.24
C ARG A 156 -1.15 -20.42 8.11
N HIS A 157 -1.58 -19.83 7.00
CA HIS A 157 -0.71 -19.53 5.87
C HIS A 157 0.32 -18.47 6.24
N VAL A 158 -0.10 -17.32 6.80
CA VAL A 158 0.81 -16.27 7.28
C VAL A 158 1.80 -16.82 8.29
N LEU A 159 1.36 -17.65 9.26
CA LEU A 159 2.26 -18.27 10.23
C LEU A 159 3.36 -19.11 9.57
N ARG A 160 3.05 -19.85 8.51
CA ARG A 160 4.07 -20.63 7.76
C ARG A 160 5.02 -19.72 6.98
N LEU A 161 4.50 -18.62 6.45
CA LEU A 161 5.25 -17.68 5.65
C LEU A 161 6.27 -16.91 6.51
N THR A 162 5.82 -16.35 7.63
CA THR A 162 6.59 -15.42 8.48
C THR A 162 7.29 -16.11 9.65
N ASP A 163 6.82 -17.30 10.05
CA ASP A 163 7.25 -18.01 11.27
C ASP A 163 7.03 -17.19 12.56
N ASN A 164 6.07 -16.27 12.53
CA ASN A 164 5.76 -15.36 13.62
C ASN A 164 4.28 -15.46 14.02
N ARG A 165 4.03 -16.02 15.22
CA ARG A 165 2.66 -16.21 15.71
C ARG A 165 1.94 -14.88 16.00
N ALA A 166 2.63 -13.90 16.57
CA ALA A 166 2.03 -12.60 16.89
C ALA A 166 1.58 -11.88 15.61
N GLU A 167 2.42 -11.89 14.59
CA GLU A 167 2.15 -11.35 13.26
C GLU A 167 0.94 -12.04 12.60
N ALA A 168 0.93 -13.39 12.59
CA ALA A 168 -0.19 -14.14 12.05
C ALA A 168 -1.52 -13.89 12.79
N ASN A 169 -1.47 -13.66 14.09
CA ASN A 169 -2.64 -13.31 14.89
C ASN A 169 -3.14 -11.91 14.57
N TRP A 170 -2.22 -10.96 14.42
CA TRP A 170 -2.56 -9.57 14.08
C TRP A 170 -3.24 -9.51 12.71
N TRP A 171 -2.67 -10.14 11.69
CA TRP A 171 -3.26 -10.21 10.36
C TRP A 171 -4.61 -10.94 10.33
N PHE A 172 -4.79 -11.97 11.16
CA PHE A 172 -6.09 -12.60 11.36
C PHE A 172 -7.13 -11.59 11.87
N SER A 173 -6.76 -10.77 12.85
CA SER A 173 -7.65 -9.75 13.40
C SER A 173 -8.02 -8.71 12.36
N ILE A 174 -7.07 -8.27 11.53
CA ILE A 174 -7.33 -7.33 10.41
C ILE A 174 -8.34 -7.91 9.40
N VAL A 175 -8.13 -9.17 8.96
CA VAL A 175 -9.09 -9.84 8.06
C VAL A 175 -10.49 -9.86 8.69
N ARG A 176 -10.58 -10.23 9.97
CA ARG A 176 -11.87 -10.27 10.67
C ARG A 176 -12.52 -8.90 10.80
N GLU A 177 -11.74 -7.86 10.99
CA GLU A 177 -12.22 -6.49 11.07
C GLU A 177 -12.78 -6.03 9.72
N ILE A 178 -12.06 -6.25 8.62
CA ILE A 178 -12.50 -5.91 7.26
C ILE A 178 -13.79 -6.67 6.91
N GLN A 179 -13.89 -7.95 7.24
CA GLN A 179 -15.09 -8.74 6.97
C GLN A 179 -16.35 -8.29 7.73
N ARG A 180 -16.18 -7.58 8.86
CA ARG A 180 -17.29 -7.15 9.72
C ARG A 180 -17.78 -5.75 9.43
N ASP A 181 -16.89 -4.85 9.09
CA ASP A 181 -17.18 -3.42 9.05
C ASP A 181 -16.92 -2.84 7.67
N ASN A 182 -18.02 -2.50 7.01
CA ASN A 182 -17.96 -1.82 5.72
C ASN A 182 -17.30 -0.43 5.81
N SER A 183 -17.22 0.18 7.01
CA SER A 183 -16.60 1.50 7.18
C SER A 183 -15.08 1.45 7.02
N LYS A 184 -14.45 0.27 7.18
CA LYS A 184 -13.01 0.09 6.99
C LYS A 184 -12.58 -0.19 5.54
N LYS A 185 -13.49 -0.08 4.60
CA LYS A 185 -13.17 0.01 3.16
C LYS A 185 -12.43 1.31 2.78
N SER A 186 -12.12 2.16 3.75
CA SER A 186 -11.33 3.37 3.53
C SER A 186 -9.84 3.11 3.31
N TYR A 187 -9.40 1.86 3.42
CA TYR A 187 -8.03 1.44 3.16
C TYR A 187 -8.03 0.36 2.08
N TRP A 188 -7.17 0.45 1.11
CA TRP A 188 -7.00 -0.56 0.07
C TRP A 188 -5.69 -1.37 0.25
N ASP A 189 -4.74 -0.78 0.93
CA ASP A 189 -3.40 -1.29 1.17
C ASP A 189 -3.38 -2.54 2.05
N TYR A 190 -4.17 -2.58 3.13
CA TYR A 190 -4.31 -3.78 3.95
C TYR A 190 -4.86 -4.97 3.13
N GLN A 191 -5.88 -4.74 2.32
CA GLN A 191 -6.46 -5.77 1.48
C GLN A 191 -5.46 -6.25 0.44
N MET A 192 -4.69 -5.33 -0.15
CA MET A 192 -3.63 -5.68 -1.09
C MET A 192 -2.52 -6.48 -0.39
N GLN A 193 -2.08 -6.08 0.79
CA GLN A 193 -1.10 -6.85 1.55
C GLN A 193 -1.59 -8.26 1.87
N ILE A 194 -2.85 -8.40 2.25
CA ILE A 194 -3.49 -9.72 2.50
C ILE A 194 -3.53 -10.56 1.22
N HIS A 195 -3.86 -9.94 0.09
CA HIS A 195 -3.85 -10.61 -1.21
C HIS A 195 -2.44 -11.11 -1.58
N LEU A 196 -1.42 -10.27 -1.42
CA LEU A 196 -0.02 -10.65 -1.65
C LEU A 196 0.43 -11.80 -0.74
N PHE A 197 0.01 -11.82 0.52
CA PHE A 197 0.28 -12.94 1.41
C PHE A 197 -0.38 -14.25 0.93
N CYS A 198 -1.62 -14.21 0.46
CA CYS A 198 -2.30 -15.40 -0.05
C CYS A 198 -1.50 -16.08 -1.17
N ASP A 199 -0.86 -15.30 -2.01
CA ASP A 199 -0.03 -15.77 -3.12
C ASP A 199 1.41 -16.08 -2.71
N SER A 200 1.78 -15.86 -1.43
CA SER A 200 3.18 -15.89 -0.98
C SER A 200 4.08 -14.99 -1.84
N ALA A 201 3.53 -13.85 -2.24
CA ALA A 201 4.16 -12.94 -3.17
C ALA A 201 5.42 -12.30 -2.60
N LEU A 202 6.30 -11.86 -3.49
CA LEU A 202 7.50 -11.12 -3.19
C LEU A 202 7.34 -9.66 -3.65
N THR A 203 7.68 -8.75 -2.76
CA THR A 203 7.88 -7.34 -3.03
C THR A 203 9.37 -7.03 -3.11
N ILE A 204 9.77 -6.23 -4.07
CA ILE A 204 11.13 -5.70 -4.19
C ILE A 204 11.21 -4.37 -3.44
N HIS A 205 12.20 -4.23 -2.56
CA HIS A 205 12.52 -2.99 -1.87
C HIS A 205 13.91 -2.48 -2.23
N PRO A 206 14.05 -1.20 -2.61
CA PRO A 206 15.35 -0.61 -2.91
C PRO A 206 16.18 -0.46 -1.63
N GLN A 207 17.51 -0.54 -1.74
CA GLN A 207 18.45 -0.28 -0.65
C GLN A 207 18.72 1.21 -0.43
N ARG A 208 18.07 2.06 -1.21
CA ARG A 208 18.05 3.52 -1.09
C ARG A 208 16.63 4.03 -1.27
N ASN A 209 16.26 5.08 -0.56
CA ASN A 209 14.96 5.68 -0.70
C ASN A 209 14.87 6.42 -2.05
N LEU A 210 13.81 6.15 -2.80
CA LEU A 210 13.59 6.69 -4.16
C LEU A 210 12.41 7.67 -4.23
N ILE A 211 11.66 7.86 -3.13
CA ILE A 211 10.56 8.82 -3.09
C ILE A 211 10.62 9.68 -1.83
N SER A 212 10.19 10.93 -1.96
CA SER A 212 9.81 11.80 -0.84
C SER A 212 8.31 11.94 -0.83
N ASN A 213 7.68 11.79 0.33
CA ASN A 213 6.26 12.08 0.50
C ASN A 213 6.11 13.51 1.00
N ILE A 214 5.41 14.35 0.24
CA ILE A 214 5.19 15.77 0.51
C ILE A 214 3.81 16.07 1.13
N GLY A 215 2.99 15.04 1.39
CA GLY A 215 1.62 15.15 1.91
C GLY A 215 1.51 15.40 3.42
N PHE A 216 2.57 15.84 4.09
CA PHE A 216 2.60 16.07 5.55
C PHE A 216 2.30 17.51 5.96
N ASP A 217 1.71 18.31 5.10
CA ASP A 217 1.47 19.75 5.29
C ASP A 217 0.21 20.12 6.11
N GLY A 218 -0.40 19.14 6.80
CA GLY A 218 -1.57 19.35 7.66
C GLY A 218 -2.93 19.24 6.94
N GLU A 219 -2.98 19.10 5.62
CA GLU A 219 -4.19 18.76 4.84
C GLU A 219 -4.32 17.23 4.60
N ALA A 220 -3.37 16.44 5.08
CA ALA A 220 -3.33 14.99 4.91
C ALA A 220 -4.53 14.28 5.56
N THR A 221 -5.13 13.34 4.85
CA THR A 221 -6.33 12.60 5.31
C THR A 221 -6.02 11.63 6.46
N HIS A 222 -4.79 11.12 6.55
CA HIS A 222 -4.41 10.04 7.47
C HIS A 222 -3.21 10.34 8.37
N THR A 223 -2.42 11.36 8.09
CA THR A 223 -1.16 11.63 8.78
C THR A 223 -1.13 13.05 9.36
N LEU A 224 -1.46 13.17 10.65
CA LEU A 224 -1.47 14.45 11.38
C LEU A 224 -0.20 14.67 12.22
N ASP A 225 0.78 13.76 12.17
CA ASP A 225 1.98 13.82 13.01
C ASP A 225 3.21 14.15 12.16
N ASN A 226 3.74 15.37 12.32
CA ASN A 226 4.98 15.85 11.66
C ASN A 226 6.23 15.00 12.01
N ASN A 227 6.11 14.00 12.88
CA ASN A 227 7.14 13.03 13.23
C ASN A 227 6.94 11.67 12.56
N ASP A 228 6.02 11.56 11.60
CA ASP A 228 5.83 10.30 10.89
C ASP A 228 7.10 9.95 10.12
N ARG A 229 7.51 8.68 10.28
CA ARG A 229 8.77 8.14 9.74
C ARG A 229 8.78 8.05 8.22
N GLN A 230 7.66 8.28 7.56
CA GLN A 230 7.52 8.22 6.11
C GLN A 230 7.59 9.59 5.44
N GLY A 231 7.41 10.69 6.20
CA GLY A 231 7.45 12.05 5.68
C GLY A 231 8.86 12.51 5.28
N ASP A 232 8.93 13.25 4.21
CA ASP A 232 10.08 14.06 3.76
C ASP A 232 11.45 13.33 3.84
N LYS A 233 11.47 12.04 3.46
CA LYS A 233 12.71 11.27 3.41
C LYS A 233 13.58 11.74 2.26
N GLU A 234 14.86 11.94 2.53
CA GLU A 234 15.87 12.20 1.51
C GLU A 234 15.90 11.06 0.47
N VAL A 235 15.97 11.43 -0.80
CA VAL A 235 16.03 10.49 -1.92
C VAL A 235 17.44 10.40 -2.49
N PHE A 236 17.80 9.22 -2.99
CA PHE A 236 19.18 8.94 -3.43
C PHE A 236 19.20 8.24 -4.78
N PRO A 237 20.23 8.48 -5.63
CA PRO A 237 20.42 7.74 -6.86
C PRO A 237 20.68 6.26 -6.58
N ILE A 238 20.19 5.37 -7.46
CA ILE A 238 20.33 3.92 -7.30
C ILE A 238 20.95 3.23 -8.52
N LEU A 239 20.93 3.88 -9.67
CA LEU A 239 21.46 3.31 -10.91
C LEU A 239 22.98 3.45 -11.02
N PRO A 240 23.68 2.48 -11.64
CA PRO A 240 23.17 1.23 -12.20
C PRO A 240 22.83 0.20 -11.12
N LEU A 241 21.88 -0.71 -11.43
CA LEU A 241 21.46 -1.73 -10.46
C LEU A 241 22.46 -2.88 -10.35
N VAL A 242 22.67 -3.31 -9.10
CA VAL A 242 23.32 -4.57 -8.75
C VAL A 242 22.22 -5.53 -8.28
N HIS A 243 22.02 -6.62 -9.02
CA HIS A 243 20.96 -7.58 -8.72
C HIS A 243 21.39 -8.59 -7.65
N PRO A 244 20.50 -9.02 -6.75
CA PRO A 244 20.77 -10.11 -5.83
C PRO A 244 20.89 -11.44 -6.58
N GLU A 245 21.75 -12.33 -6.08
CA GLU A 245 21.92 -13.67 -6.65
C GLU A 245 20.70 -14.57 -6.46
N LYS A 246 19.90 -14.32 -5.40
CA LYS A 246 18.75 -15.14 -5.03
C LYS A 246 17.56 -14.28 -4.67
N MET A 247 16.36 -14.81 -4.94
CA MET A 247 15.08 -14.25 -4.52
C MET A 247 14.67 -14.84 -3.15
N GLU A 248 15.34 -14.41 -2.11
CA GLU A 248 15.11 -14.89 -0.75
C GLU A 248 14.64 -13.73 0.16
N VAL A 249 13.69 -14.04 1.04
CA VAL A 249 13.19 -13.09 2.05
C VAL A 249 13.98 -13.28 3.34
N ASP A 250 14.51 -12.20 3.90
CA ASP A 250 15.01 -12.21 5.27
C ASP A 250 13.85 -12.09 6.26
N LYS A 251 13.38 -13.23 6.74
CA LYS A 251 12.26 -13.31 7.70
C LYS A 251 12.52 -12.54 9.00
N LYS A 252 13.79 -12.40 9.44
CA LYS A 252 14.12 -11.63 10.63
C LYS A 252 13.94 -10.15 10.40
N ARG A 253 14.31 -9.68 9.22
CA ARG A 253 14.06 -8.31 8.80
C ARG A 253 12.56 -8.02 8.73
N ASP A 254 11.80 -8.86 8.02
CA ASP A 254 10.35 -8.68 7.88
C ASP A 254 9.65 -8.68 9.24
N ALA A 255 10.01 -9.61 10.13
CA ALA A 255 9.47 -9.65 11.48
C ALA A 255 9.83 -8.40 12.31
N TYR A 256 11.05 -7.87 12.15
CA TYR A 256 11.46 -6.63 12.82
C TYR A 256 10.69 -5.42 12.29
N CYS A 257 10.52 -5.32 10.96
CA CYS A 257 9.78 -4.23 10.34
C CYS A 257 8.31 -4.27 10.76
N TRP A 258 7.70 -5.45 10.74
CA TRP A 258 6.33 -5.64 11.23
C TRP A 258 6.21 -5.21 12.70
N ALA A 259 7.10 -5.67 13.58
CA ALA A 259 7.04 -5.35 15.01
C ALA A 259 7.20 -3.84 15.29
N LYS A 260 7.99 -3.15 14.46
CA LYS A 260 8.29 -1.73 14.63
C LYS A 260 7.26 -0.81 13.99
N ASP A 261 6.79 -1.16 12.81
CA ASP A 261 6.03 -0.23 11.96
C ASP A 261 4.54 -0.59 11.90
N VAL A 262 4.17 -1.84 12.19
CA VAL A 262 2.81 -2.37 12.05
C VAL A 262 2.20 -2.78 13.39
N SER A 263 2.97 -3.48 14.26
CA SER A 263 2.48 -4.00 15.54
C SER A 263 2.14 -2.89 16.53
N GLU A 264 0.99 -3.03 17.20
CA GLU A 264 0.61 -2.15 18.31
C GLU A 264 1.17 -2.61 19.66
N GLY A 265 2.00 -3.63 19.65
CA GLY A 265 2.60 -4.26 20.81
C GLY A 265 1.99 -5.63 21.11
N TRP A 266 2.85 -6.59 21.50
CA TRP A 266 2.53 -8.01 21.62
C TRP A 266 1.31 -8.33 22.50
N LEU A 267 1.08 -7.55 23.58
CA LEU A 267 -0.09 -7.73 24.44
C LEU A 267 -1.39 -7.38 23.73
N LYS A 268 -1.42 -6.30 22.96
CA LYS A 268 -2.59 -5.91 22.18
C LYS A 268 -2.88 -6.90 21.06
N ASP A 269 -1.84 -7.39 20.40
CA ASP A 269 -1.94 -8.36 19.31
C ASP A 269 -2.51 -9.70 19.83
N ILE A 270 -2.06 -10.16 21.03
CA ILE A 270 -2.61 -11.35 21.68
C ILE A 270 -4.06 -11.13 22.13
N VAL A 271 -4.35 -10.01 22.78
CA VAL A 271 -5.72 -9.70 23.25
C VAL A 271 -6.67 -9.57 22.06
N GLY A 272 -6.25 -8.92 20.98
CA GLY A 272 -7.02 -8.83 19.74
C GLY A 272 -7.33 -10.21 19.17
N TYR A 273 -6.31 -11.07 19.07
CA TYR A 273 -6.49 -12.43 18.59
C TYR A 273 -7.42 -13.27 19.49
N LEU A 274 -7.20 -13.28 20.79
CA LEU A 274 -8.05 -14.03 21.73
C LEU A 274 -9.49 -13.54 21.67
N TYR A 275 -9.67 -12.23 21.56
CA TYR A 275 -10.99 -11.65 21.37
C TYR A 275 -11.64 -12.15 20.09
N ASP A 276 -10.92 -12.13 18.98
CA ASP A 276 -11.40 -12.52 17.68
C ASP A 276 -11.61 -14.03 17.51
N ASP A 277 -10.81 -14.85 18.18
CA ASP A 277 -10.88 -16.32 18.06
C ASP A 277 -11.80 -16.97 19.11
N LEU A 278 -11.81 -16.46 20.35
CA LEU A 278 -12.49 -17.10 21.48
C LEU A 278 -13.81 -16.43 21.87
N LEU A 279 -13.90 -15.11 21.76
CA LEU A 279 -15.05 -14.35 22.29
C LEU A 279 -16.05 -13.94 21.20
N TRP A 280 -15.70 -14.17 19.94
CA TRP A 280 -16.59 -13.83 18.85
C TRP A 280 -17.54 -14.98 18.49
N SER A 281 -18.57 -15.11 19.28
CA SER A 281 -19.85 -15.65 18.84
C SER A 281 -20.83 -14.48 18.74
N ASP A 282 -21.68 -14.47 17.71
CA ASP A 282 -22.59 -13.38 17.36
C ASP A 282 -23.30 -12.71 18.54
N GLY A 283 -22.75 -11.65 19.08
CA GLY A 283 -23.44 -10.72 19.96
C GLY A 283 -22.83 -10.43 21.31
N LEU A 284 -22.28 -11.34 22.06
CA LEU A 284 -21.78 -11.08 23.44
C LEU A 284 -20.39 -10.40 23.44
N GLY A 285 -19.48 -10.86 22.63
CA GLY A 285 -18.14 -10.32 22.54
C GLY A 285 -18.11 -8.91 21.94
N HIS A 286 -18.93 -8.64 20.92
CA HIS A 286 -19.03 -7.29 20.35
C HIS A 286 -19.60 -6.30 21.39
N ARG A 287 -20.61 -6.69 22.14
CA ARG A 287 -21.18 -5.85 23.22
C ARG A 287 -20.15 -5.58 24.33
N ALA A 288 -19.35 -6.58 24.70
CA ALA A 288 -18.28 -6.44 25.68
C ALA A 288 -17.17 -5.49 25.20
N LEU A 289 -16.76 -5.58 23.92
CA LEU A 289 -15.78 -4.68 23.31
C LEU A 289 -16.30 -3.25 23.22
N MET A 290 -17.53 -3.07 22.78
CA MET A 290 -18.15 -1.74 22.68
C MET A 290 -18.33 -1.10 24.04
N LEU A 291 -18.66 -1.91 25.07
CA LEU A 291 -18.70 -1.45 26.45
C LEU A 291 -17.31 -1.05 26.97
N TYR A 292 -16.30 -1.86 26.69
CA TYR A 292 -14.91 -1.58 27.05
C TYR A 292 -14.39 -0.30 26.34
N LYS A 293 -14.66 -0.14 25.05
CA LYS A 293 -14.32 1.08 24.28
C LYS A 293 -15.02 2.32 24.87
N LYS A 294 -16.30 2.19 25.23
CA LYS A 294 -17.10 3.25 25.84
C LYS A 294 -16.58 3.63 27.24
N LEU A 295 -16.19 2.66 28.04
CA LEU A 295 -15.65 2.88 29.40
C LEU A 295 -14.25 3.51 29.39
N ARG A 296 -13.43 3.25 28.36
CA ARG A 296 -12.10 3.85 28.23
C ARG A 296 -12.04 5.20 27.54
N GLY A 297 -13.17 5.71 27.01
CA GLY A 297 -13.24 7.06 26.42
C GLY A 297 -12.31 7.30 25.22
N LYS A 298 -11.72 6.24 24.67
CA LYS A 298 -10.80 6.33 23.52
C LYS A 298 -11.52 5.75 22.30
N GLY A 299 -11.93 6.65 21.40
CA GLY A 299 -12.06 6.27 20.01
C GLY A 299 -10.73 5.63 19.57
N ILE A 300 -10.81 4.63 18.71
CA ILE A 300 -9.62 4.08 18.05
C ILE A 300 -9.05 5.25 17.24
N ASN A 301 -7.99 5.88 17.75
CA ASN A 301 -7.16 6.73 16.95
C ASN A 301 -6.57 5.82 15.86
N SER A 302 -6.90 6.11 14.64
CA SER A 302 -6.32 5.55 13.44
C SER A 302 -4.84 5.94 13.35
N LYS A 303 -4.01 5.30 14.17
CA LYS A 303 -2.56 5.24 13.95
C LYS A 303 -2.29 3.85 13.39
N ARG A 304 -2.57 3.68 12.10
CA ARG A 304 -2.21 2.47 11.38
C ARG A 304 -1.85 2.88 9.96
N ILE A 305 -0.55 2.76 9.67
CA ILE A 305 0.22 2.83 8.42
C ILE A 305 -0.13 4.00 7.52
#